data_42115c530f905c462f21c855013df5f0
#
_entry.id   42115c530f905c462f21c855013df5f0
#
_cell.length_a   1.000
_cell.length_b   1.000
_cell.length_c   1.000
_cell.angle_alpha   90.00
_cell.angle_beta   90.00
_cell.angle_gamma   90.00
#
_symmetry.space_group_name_H-M   'P 1'
#
loop_
_entity.id
_entity.type
_entity.pdbx_description
1 polymer ?
#
loop_
_entity_poly.entity_id
_entity_poly.type
_entity_poly.pdbx_seq_one_letter_code
_entity_poly.pdbx_strand_id
1 'polypeptide(L)'
;MIRIRFFMKNKSVHLGVQGNYIMAHNITDATFEAETNEGLVLVDFWATWCGPCLMQAPILEQLSEEIDEDELKIVKIDVDENPETAQKFGIMSIPTLLFKKDGEVVKQVAGVHTKDQIKAIVAELT
;
A
#
# COMPACT_ATOMS: atom_id res chain seq x y z
N MET A 1 10.99 -16.33 4.17
CA MET A 1 11.09 -15.30 4.84
C MET A 1 11.37 -14.80 5.26
N ILE A 2 10.95 -15.10 5.09
CA ILE A 2 11.06 -14.05 5.76
C ILE A 2 11.19 -13.58 6.16
N ARG A 3 10.99 -13.71 6.31
CA ARG A 3 11.02 -12.67 6.96
C ARG A 3 11.23 -12.39 7.55
N ILE A 4 10.97 -12.88 7.49
CA ILE A 4 11.17 -12.03 8.25
C ILE A 4 11.14 -11.89 8.78
N ARG A 5 10.97 -12.11 8.76
CA ARG A 5 10.94 -11.38 9.40
C ARG A 5 10.99 -11.27 9.81
N PHE A 6 10.68 -11.87 9.58
CA PHE A 6 10.84 -11.26 10.27
C PHE A 6 10.94 -10.89 10.56
N PHE A 7 10.75 -11.17 10.62
CA PHE A 7 10.93 -10.24 11.26
C PHE A 7 11.08 -9.62 11.36
N MET A 8 10.69 -10.08 11.57
CA MET A 8 10.88 -9.13 11.98
C MET A 8 10.89 -8.46 12.12
N LYS A 9 10.76 -8.81 12.32
CA LYS A 9 10.83 -7.86 12.61
C LYS A 9 11.15 -7.29 12.48
N ASN A 10 10.90 -7.95 12.52
CA ASN A 10 11.24 -7.06 12.54
C ASN A 10 11.74 -6.83 12.05
N LYS A 11 11.79 -7.23 12.14
CA LYS A 11 12.17 -6.63 11.86
C LYS A 11 12.77 -6.54 11.35
N SER A 12 12.81 -7.21 11.23
CA SER A 12 13.20 -6.69 10.89
C SER A 12 13.94 -6.94 10.44
N VAL A 13 13.83 -7.61 10.52
CA VAL A 13 14.38 -7.30 10.44
C VAL A 13 14.95 -7.48 9.86
N HIS A 14 15.44 -7.76 9.19
CA HIS A 14 15.84 -7.36 8.76
C HIS A 14 16.64 -7.46 8.15
N LEU A 15 16.60 -8.42 8.18
CA LEU A 15 17.21 -8.14 7.84
C LEU A 15 17.80 -7.73 7.14
N GLY A 16 17.87 -7.91 6.90
CA GLY A 16 18.07 -7.01 6.44
C GLY A 16 18.45 -6.76 5.62
N VAL A 17 18.59 -6.64 5.30
CA VAL A 17 18.61 -5.93 4.80
C VAL A 17 18.74 -5.45 4.29
N GLN A 18 18.67 -5.33 4.03
CA GLN A 18 18.44 -4.63 3.80
C GLN A 18 18.19 -3.98 3.57
N GLY A 19 17.93 -3.77 3.60
CA GLY A 19 17.26 -2.97 3.64
C GLY A 19 16.81 -2.74 3.18
N ASN A 20 16.38 -2.55 3.19
CA ASN A 20 15.68 -2.20 2.99
C ASN A 20 14.95 -2.21 2.68
N TYR A 21 14.34 -2.19 2.60
CA TYR A 21 13.50 -2.06 2.46
C TYR A 21 12.53 -2.20 2.45
N ILE A 22 11.86 -2.42 2.50
CA ILE A 22 10.89 -2.59 2.55
C ILE A 22 9.61 -2.30 2.68
N MET A 23 8.90 -2.17 2.98
CA MET A 23 7.94 -1.22 2.95
C MET A 23 6.72 -1.62 2.16
N ALA A 24 6.10 -0.75 1.35
CA ALA A 24 4.96 -1.13 0.50
C ALA A 24 5.41 -2.25 -0.44
N HIS A 25 4.74 -3.38 -0.42
CA HIS A 25 5.09 -4.47 -1.32
C HIS A 25 3.99 -4.71 -2.35
N ASN A 26 4.39 -5.27 -3.48
CA ASN A 26 3.48 -5.53 -4.60
C ASN A 26 2.65 -6.76 -4.33
N ILE A 27 1.34 -6.63 -4.53
CA ILE A 27 0.41 -7.76 -4.43
C ILE A 27 -0.21 -7.98 -5.81
N THR A 28 -0.95 -9.08 -5.95
CA THR A 28 -1.52 -9.47 -7.24
C THR A 28 -3.02 -9.65 -7.13
N ASP A 29 -3.68 -9.83 -8.29
CA ASP A 29 -5.09 -10.16 -8.30
C ASP A 29 -5.38 -11.38 -7.44
N ALA A 30 -4.49 -12.37 -7.49
CA ALA A 30 -4.69 -13.62 -6.73
C ALA A 30 -4.54 -13.43 -5.22
N THR A 31 -3.68 -12.50 -4.79
CA THR A 31 -3.41 -12.32 -3.35
C THR A 31 -4.14 -11.13 -2.74
N PHE A 32 -4.87 -10.36 -3.55
CA PHE A 32 -5.46 -9.11 -3.09
C PHE A 32 -6.32 -9.27 -1.84
N GLU A 33 -7.25 -10.22 -1.87
CA GLU A 33 -8.16 -10.38 -0.73
C GLU A 33 -7.42 -10.77 0.54
N ALA A 34 -6.52 -11.75 0.44
CA ALA A 34 -5.78 -12.21 1.60
C ALA A 34 -4.90 -11.10 2.21
N GLU A 35 -4.34 -10.26 1.35
CA GLU A 35 -3.42 -9.21 1.79
C GLU A 35 -4.14 -7.98 2.32
N THR A 36 -5.44 -7.84 2.09
CA THR A 36 -6.15 -6.60 2.42
C THR A 36 -7.40 -6.81 3.28
N ASN A 37 -7.60 -8.01 3.85
CA ASN A 37 -8.85 -8.30 4.53
C ASN A 37 -8.84 -8.06 6.03
N GLU A 38 -7.74 -7.59 6.61
CA GLU A 38 -7.66 -7.32 8.05
C GLU A 38 -7.02 -5.97 8.32
N GLY A 39 -7.59 -5.24 9.28
CA GLY A 39 -7.03 -3.96 9.70
C GLY A 39 -7.21 -2.89 8.66
N LEU A 40 -6.50 -1.78 8.86
CA LEU A 40 -6.52 -0.66 7.93
C LEU A 40 -5.43 -0.86 6.88
N VAL A 41 -5.83 -0.90 5.63
CA VAL A 41 -4.91 -1.16 4.51
C VAL A 41 -5.05 -0.05 3.47
N LEU A 42 -3.90 0.47 3.02
CA LEU A 42 -3.85 1.40 1.90
C LEU A 42 -3.31 0.64 0.69
N VAL A 43 -4.09 0.64 -0.39
CA VAL A 43 -3.71 0.00 -1.64
C VAL A 43 -3.40 1.07 -2.67
N ASP A 44 -2.18 1.07 -3.20
CA ASP A 44 -1.74 2.00 -4.24
C ASP A 44 -1.84 1.33 -5.60
N PHE A 45 -2.81 1.79 -6.41
CA PHE A 45 -2.94 1.31 -7.80
C PHE A 45 -2.00 2.13 -8.67
N TRP A 46 -1.04 1.45 -9.33
CA TRP A 46 0.04 2.12 -10.04
C TRP A 46 0.40 1.38 -11.32
N ALA A 47 1.25 1.99 -12.14
CA ALA A 47 1.83 1.35 -13.32
C ALA A 47 3.24 1.88 -13.53
N THR A 48 4.07 1.10 -14.21
CA THR A 48 5.49 1.44 -14.39
C THR A 48 5.71 2.69 -15.25
N TRP A 49 4.77 2.97 -16.15
CA TRP A 49 4.88 4.12 -17.07
C TRP A 49 4.28 5.41 -16.52
N CYS A 50 3.73 5.36 -15.33
CA CYS A 50 2.94 6.46 -14.77
C CYS A 50 3.86 7.40 -13.97
N GLY A 51 4.08 8.61 -14.49
CA GLY A 51 4.91 9.61 -13.82
C GLY A 51 4.43 9.97 -12.41
N PRO A 52 3.14 10.34 -12.26
CA PRO A 52 2.62 10.64 -10.91
C PRO A 52 2.74 9.48 -9.93
N CYS A 53 2.63 8.23 -10.42
CA CYS A 53 2.80 7.06 -9.56
C CYS A 53 4.22 7.00 -9.01
N LEU A 54 5.21 7.40 -9.83
CA LEU A 54 6.60 7.42 -9.38
C LEU A 54 6.83 8.51 -8.32
N MET A 55 6.03 9.57 -8.35
CA MET A 55 6.08 10.60 -7.31
C MET A 55 5.44 10.11 -6.01
N GLN A 56 4.39 9.31 -6.12
CA GLN A 56 3.70 8.77 -4.96
C GLN A 56 4.56 7.74 -4.21
N ALA A 57 5.39 6.99 -4.92
CA ALA A 57 6.13 5.88 -4.34
C ALA A 57 7.02 6.28 -3.15
N PRO A 58 7.90 7.31 -3.26
CA PRO A 58 8.74 7.66 -2.11
C PRO A 58 7.93 8.19 -0.92
N ILE A 59 6.79 8.81 -1.18
CA ILE A 59 5.92 9.29 -0.12
C ILE A 59 5.40 8.10 0.70
N LEU A 60 4.96 7.05 0.01
CA LEU A 60 4.47 5.85 0.68
C LEU A 60 5.58 5.11 1.40
N GLU A 61 6.78 5.11 0.84
CA GLU A 61 7.92 4.48 1.50
C GLU A 61 8.25 5.18 2.82
N GLN A 62 8.28 6.51 2.81
CA GLN A 62 8.51 7.27 4.04
C GLN A 62 7.42 7.00 5.06
N LEU A 63 6.18 6.96 4.61
CA LEU A 63 5.06 6.72 5.50
C LEU A 63 5.15 5.35 6.14
N SER A 64 5.55 4.34 5.37
CA SER A 64 5.68 2.98 5.90
C SER A 64 6.78 2.87 6.96
N GLU A 65 7.75 3.76 6.91
CA GLU A 65 8.81 3.79 7.93
C GLU A 65 8.32 4.48 9.22
N GLU A 66 7.33 5.33 9.11
CA GLU A 66 6.85 6.12 10.25
C GLU A 66 5.66 5.50 10.96
N ILE A 67 4.88 4.69 10.25
CA ILE A 67 3.67 4.08 10.80
C ILE A 67 3.83 2.57 10.80
N ASP A 68 3.54 1.95 11.95
CA ASP A 68 3.62 0.49 12.07
C ASP A 68 2.54 -0.17 11.20
N GLU A 69 2.87 -1.34 10.69
CA GLU A 69 1.94 -2.13 9.87
C GLU A 69 0.66 -2.44 10.63
N ASP A 70 0.73 -2.53 11.95
CA ASP A 70 -0.46 -2.74 12.79
C ASP A 70 -1.45 -1.58 12.69
N GLU A 71 -0.94 -0.38 12.43
CA GLU A 71 -1.79 0.80 12.30
C GLU A 71 -2.23 1.02 10.87
N LEU A 72 -1.33 0.82 9.92
CA LEU A 72 -1.62 0.99 8.49
C LEU A 72 -0.69 0.10 7.68
N LYS A 73 -1.28 -0.86 7.01
CA LYS A 73 -0.54 -1.70 6.07
C LYS A 73 -0.60 -1.05 4.69
N ILE A 74 0.54 -0.90 4.03
CA ILE A 74 0.62 -0.28 2.71
C ILE A 74 1.05 -1.33 1.69
N VAL A 75 0.22 -1.52 0.66
CA VAL A 75 0.53 -2.45 -0.42
C VAL A 75 0.33 -1.75 -1.75
N LYS A 76 0.91 -2.31 -2.81
CA LYS A 76 0.85 -1.77 -4.16
C LYS A 76 0.36 -2.84 -5.12
N ILE A 77 -0.39 -2.43 -6.14
CA ILE A 77 -0.82 -3.36 -7.18
C ILE A 77 -0.64 -2.70 -8.55
N ASP A 78 0.11 -3.37 -9.42
CA ASP A 78 0.37 -2.91 -10.79
C ASP A 78 -0.86 -3.22 -11.64
N VAL A 79 -1.52 -2.18 -12.14
CA VAL A 79 -2.79 -2.37 -12.86
C VAL A 79 -2.64 -3.02 -14.21
N ASP A 80 -1.45 -2.93 -14.82
CA ASP A 80 -1.23 -3.57 -16.12
C ASP A 80 -1.11 -5.08 -15.98
N GLU A 81 -0.47 -5.54 -14.93
CA GLU A 81 -0.31 -6.97 -14.69
C GLU A 81 -1.47 -7.56 -13.91
N ASN A 82 -2.27 -6.71 -13.26
CA ASN A 82 -3.35 -7.15 -12.38
C ASN A 82 -4.62 -6.35 -12.68
N PRO A 83 -5.20 -6.51 -13.88
CA PRO A 83 -6.34 -5.70 -14.29
C PRO A 83 -7.65 -6.03 -13.58
N GLU A 84 -7.78 -7.23 -13.03
CA GLU A 84 -9.05 -7.65 -12.43
C GLU A 84 -9.41 -6.83 -11.21
N THR A 85 -8.43 -6.59 -10.34
CA THR A 85 -8.67 -5.81 -9.13
C THR A 85 -9.00 -4.36 -9.47
N ALA A 86 -8.28 -3.79 -10.45
CA ALA A 86 -8.56 -2.42 -10.87
C ALA A 86 -9.98 -2.28 -11.41
N GLN A 87 -10.42 -3.26 -12.19
CA GLN A 87 -11.77 -3.25 -12.73
C GLN A 87 -12.82 -3.40 -11.64
N LYS A 88 -12.54 -4.29 -10.69
CA LYS A 88 -13.48 -4.57 -9.60
C LYS A 88 -13.80 -3.31 -8.80
N PHE A 89 -12.82 -2.45 -8.57
CA PHE A 89 -13.02 -1.24 -7.79
C PHE A 89 -13.22 0.01 -8.63
N GLY A 90 -13.39 -0.15 -9.95
CA GLY A 90 -13.68 0.97 -10.84
C GLY A 90 -12.57 1.99 -10.90
N ILE A 91 -11.32 1.54 -10.88
CA ILE A 91 -10.17 2.44 -10.93
C ILE A 91 -10.10 3.05 -12.33
N MET A 92 -10.24 4.38 -12.42
CA MET A 92 -10.29 5.08 -13.69
C MET A 92 -9.01 5.86 -13.98
N SER A 93 -8.20 6.10 -12.99
CA SER A 93 -6.95 6.84 -13.14
C SER A 93 -5.94 6.33 -12.12
N ILE A 94 -4.66 6.60 -12.37
CA ILE A 94 -3.58 6.21 -11.47
C ILE A 94 -2.66 7.40 -11.24
N PRO A 95 -2.08 7.53 -10.04
CA PRO A 95 -2.29 6.64 -8.91
C PRO A 95 -3.67 6.84 -8.28
N THR A 96 -4.24 5.78 -7.76
CA THR A 96 -5.43 5.86 -6.93
C THR A 96 -5.13 5.13 -5.64
N LEU A 97 -5.46 5.76 -4.53
CA LEU A 97 -5.26 5.18 -3.20
C LEU A 97 -6.61 4.69 -2.68
N LEU A 98 -6.67 3.40 -2.40
CA LEU A 98 -7.88 2.75 -1.89
C LEU A 98 -7.63 2.35 -0.45
N PHE A 99 -8.52 2.76 0.45
CA PHE A 99 -8.40 2.41 1.86
C PHE A 99 -9.47 1.37 2.19
N LYS A 100 -9.02 0.28 2.82
CA LYS A 100 -9.92 -0.77 3.29
C LYS A 100 -9.75 -0.90 4.79
N LYS A 101 -10.83 -1.21 5.47
CA LYS A 101 -10.78 -1.46 6.91
C LYS A 101 -11.52 -2.76 7.18
N ASP A 102 -10.79 -3.74 7.70
CA ASP A 102 -11.32 -5.07 7.99
C ASP A 102 -12.08 -5.67 6.81
N GLY A 103 -11.49 -5.52 5.62
CA GLY A 103 -12.01 -6.11 4.39
C GLY A 103 -12.97 -5.24 3.61
N GLU A 104 -13.38 -4.09 4.14
CA GLU A 104 -14.35 -3.22 3.46
C GLU A 104 -13.72 -1.94 2.97
N VAL A 105 -14.10 -1.50 1.77
CA VAL A 105 -13.64 -0.23 1.22
C VAL A 105 -14.25 0.91 2.02
N VAL A 106 -13.40 1.78 2.58
CA VAL A 106 -13.88 2.91 3.36
C VAL A 106 -13.55 4.26 2.71
N LYS A 107 -12.60 4.29 1.76
CA LYS A 107 -12.28 5.53 1.06
C LYS A 107 -11.49 5.22 -0.21
N GLN A 108 -11.66 6.08 -1.22
CA GLN A 108 -10.91 5.97 -2.47
C GLN A 108 -10.62 7.39 -2.95
N VAL A 109 -9.33 7.70 -3.19
CA VAL A 109 -8.93 9.02 -3.65
C VAL A 109 -7.97 8.89 -4.83
N ALA A 110 -8.13 9.74 -5.84
CA ALA A 110 -7.32 9.71 -7.03
C ALA A 110 -6.25 10.79 -6.99
N GLY A 111 -5.11 10.51 -7.63
CA GLY A 111 -4.01 11.47 -7.73
C GLY A 111 -3.00 11.36 -6.61
N VAL A 112 -1.89 12.09 -6.78
CA VAL A 112 -0.82 12.07 -5.79
C VAL A 112 -1.28 12.77 -4.51
N HIS A 113 -1.02 12.12 -3.38
CA HIS A 113 -1.33 12.68 -2.06
C HIS A 113 -0.07 12.77 -1.24
N THR A 114 0.09 13.88 -0.53
CA THR A 114 1.25 14.09 0.33
C THR A 114 1.15 13.20 1.57
N LYS A 115 2.28 13.05 2.25
CA LYS A 115 2.31 12.29 3.50
C LYS A 115 1.30 12.85 4.51
N ASP A 116 1.25 14.18 4.65
CA ASP A 116 0.32 14.81 5.59
C ASP A 116 -1.14 14.58 5.21
N GLN A 117 -1.44 14.62 3.89
CA GLN A 117 -2.79 14.33 3.42
C GLN A 117 -3.19 12.90 3.74
N ILE A 118 -2.27 11.96 3.54
CA ILE A 118 -2.55 10.55 3.84
C ILE A 118 -2.74 10.36 5.34
N LYS A 119 -1.89 10.98 6.15
CA LYS A 119 -2.03 10.90 7.61
C LYS A 119 -3.39 11.44 8.08
N ALA A 120 -3.86 12.52 7.45
CA ALA A 120 -5.16 13.08 7.79
C ALA A 120 -6.28 12.08 7.47
N ILE A 121 -6.18 11.39 6.33
CA ILE A 121 -7.16 10.36 5.97
C ILE A 121 -7.13 9.22 6.97
N VAL A 122 -5.93 8.76 7.34
CA VAL A 122 -5.79 7.67 8.30
C VAL A 122 -6.43 8.07 9.64
N ALA A 123 -6.22 9.31 10.07
CA ALA A 123 -6.82 9.80 11.31
C ALA A 123 -8.34 9.79 11.26
N GLU A 124 -8.92 10.10 10.09
CA GLU A 124 -10.37 10.02 9.87
C GLU A 124 -10.90 8.60 10.03
N LEU A 125 -10.11 7.62 9.60
CA LEU A 125 -10.56 6.24 9.51
C LEU A 125 -10.27 5.43 10.77
N THR A 126 -9.58 6.01 11.73
CA THR A 126 -9.24 5.34 12.99
C THR A 126 -9.94 6.00 14.22
#